data_442782c63c44623f0a17689f0b386c19
#
_entry.id   442782c63c44623f0a17689f0b386c19
#
_cell.length_a   1.000
_cell.length_b   1.000
_cell.length_c   1.000
_cell.angle_alpha   90.00
_cell.angle_beta   90.00
_cell.angle_gamma   90.00
#
_symmetry.space_group_name_H-M   'P 1'
#
loop_
_entity.id
_entity.type
_entity.pdbx_description
1 polymer ?
#
loop_
_entity_poly.entity_id
_entity_poly.type
_entity_poly.pdbx_seq_one_letter_code
_entity_poly.pdbx_strand_id
1 'polypeptide(L)'
;MVIQELQEIVKKRIREKTDHTYLQTHLPNPIVDDNKLLLTISLLLEAKLNERDIIVYATTITLVQIALDTHELVTNDRMQMGSEIDRQLTVLAGDLYSGQYYKLLANVEDIKMLRYLARGIKEVNENKINFYHQNAKNVSQVIDLVKNIESSLIKKLGSYFYLDEWNAFIEEFLLLNRLEIEQNNYIHSNQSKLVDILNDFESDKLEKNMVLDKYRKMTLSQLEKHIQNIPKINEQLKEKVDQLFNINSQQQMYVEEG
;
A
#
# COMPACT_ATOMS: atom_id res chain seq x y z
N MET A 1 -15.60 -17.85 8.20
CA MET A 1 -15.27 -17.69 6.78
C MET A 1 -13.78 -17.60 6.64
N VAL A 2 -13.19 -18.19 5.63
CA VAL A 2 -11.76 -18.14 5.36
C VAL A 2 -11.39 -16.74 4.84
N ILE A 3 -10.23 -16.21 5.18
CA ILE A 3 -9.80 -14.85 4.75
C ILE A 3 -9.85 -14.71 3.23
N GLN A 4 -9.50 -15.75 2.48
CA GLN A 4 -9.56 -15.77 1.03
C GLN A 4 -10.98 -15.50 0.50
N GLU A 5 -12.02 -16.05 1.15
CA GLU A 5 -13.41 -15.77 0.79
C GLU A 5 -13.76 -14.30 1.03
N LEU A 6 -13.30 -13.73 2.17
CA LEU A 6 -13.47 -12.30 2.45
C LEU A 6 -12.78 -11.42 1.41
N GLN A 7 -11.54 -11.77 1.03
CA GLN A 7 -10.81 -11.04 -0.01
C GLN A 7 -11.58 -11.06 -1.35
N GLU A 8 -12.08 -12.21 -1.78
CA GLU A 8 -12.84 -12.32 -3.03
C GLU A 8 -14.17 -11.54 -2.98
N ILE A 9 -14.87 -11.55 -1.85
CA ILE A 9 -16.08 -10.73 -1.65
C ILE A 9 -15.76 -9.24 -1.74
N VAL A 10 -14.68 -8.80 -1.07
CA VAL A 10 -14.26 -7.40 -1.12
C VAL A 10 -13.83 -7.01 -2.53
N LYS A 11 -13.03 -7.81 -3.22
CA LYS A 11 -12.63 -7.57 -4.61
C LYS A 11 -13.83 -7.49 -5.55
N LYS A 12 -14.82 -8.36 -5.37
CA LYS A 12 -16.07 -8.28 -6.13
C LYS A 12 -16.80 -6.97 -5.88
N ARG A 13 -16.93 -6.55 -4.61
CA ARG A 13 -17.56 -5.26 -4.26
C ARG A 13 -16.81 -4.07 -4.82
N ILE A 14 -15.48 -4.12 -4.82
CA ILE A 14 -14.65 -3.07 -5.43
C ILE A 14 -14.97 -2.97 -6.91
N ARG A 15 -14.93 -4.10 -7.64
CA ARG A 15 -15.30 -4.12 -9.07
C ARG A 15 -16.68 -3.49 -9.31
N GLU A 16 -17.70 -3.91 -8.57
CA GLU A 16 -19.06 -3.35 -8.70
C GLU A 16 -19.13 -1.82 -8.42
N LYS A 17 -18.26 -1.28 -7.56
CA LYS A 17 -18.26 0.14 -7.22
C LYS A 17 -17.39 1.00 -8.12
N THR A 18 -16.41 0.40 -8.75
CA THR A 18 -15.51 1.07 -9.70
C THR A 18 -15.92 0.84 -11.15
N ASP A 19 -16.91 -0.06 -11.38
CA ASP A 19 -17.43 -0.35 -12.70
C ASP A 19 -18.15 0.88 -13.28
N HIS A 20 -17.58 1.41 -14.36
CA HIS A 20 -18.16 2.50 -15.13
C HIS A 20 -17.78 2.34 -16.60
N THR A 21 -18.77 1.99 -17.44
CA THR A 21 -18.57 1.60 -18.84
C THR A 21 -17.68 2.57 -19.62
N TYR A 22 -17.91 3.87 -19.46
CA TYR A 22 -17.12 4.90 -20.17
C TYR A 22 -15.67 4.98 -19.67
N LEU A 23 -15.44 4.87 -18.35
CA LEU A 23 -14.08 4.88 -17.81
C LEU A 23 -13.28 3.67 -18.29
N GLN A 24 -13.88 2.49 -18.36
CA GLN A 24 -13.21 1.25 -18.81
C GLN A 24 -12.78 1.28 -20.28
N THR A 25 -13.36 2.14 -21.10
CA THR A 25 -12.90 2.31 -22.49
C THR A 25 -11.67 3.20 -22.63
N HIS A 26 -11.34 3.96 -21.59
CA HIS A 26 -10.25 4.95 -21.59
C HIS A 26 -9.16 4.67 -20.57
N LEU A 27 -9.51 4.06 -19.45
CA LEU A 27 -8.60 3.85 -18.32
C LEU A 27 -8.50 2.35 -17.98
N PRO A 28 -7.32 1.88 -17.54
CA PRO A 28 -7.21 0.54 -16.99
C PRO A 28 -8.07 0.38 -15.74
N ASN A 29 -8.52 -0.83 -15.48
CA ASN A 29 -9.22 -1.13 -14.24
C ASN A 29 -8.31 -0.86 -13.03
N PRO A 30 -8.85 -0.31 -11.94
CA PRO A 30 -8.08 -0.09 -10.73
C PRO A 30 -7.57 -1.42 -10.15
N ILE A 31 -6.32 -1.41 -9.69
CA ILE A 31 -5.66 -2.58 -9.12
C ILE A 31 -5.90 -2.59 -7.62
N VAL A 32 -6.30 -3.75 -7.09
CA VAL A 32 -6.36 -4.00 -5.65
C VAL A 32 -5.03 -4.61 -5.21
N ASP A 33 -4.35 -3.96 -4.27
CA ASP A 33 -3.15 -4.53 -3.63
C ASP A 33 -3.59 -5.66 -2.67
N ASP A 34 -3.28 -6.89 -3.04
CA ASP A 34 -3.66 -8.09 -2.29
C ASP A 34 -3.00 -8.16 -0.91
N ASN A 35 -1.80 -7.62 -0.74
CA ASN A 35 -1.08 -7.61 0.53
C ASN A 35 -1.69 -6.56 1.48
N LYS A 36 -2.05 -5.38 0.98
CA LYS A 36 -2.78 -4.36 1.76
C LYS A 36 -4.17 -4.86 2.14
N LEU A 37 -4.86 -5.55 1.24
CA LEU A 37 -6.19 -6.12 1.52
C LEU A 37 -6.11 -7.24 2.57
N LEU A 38 -5.15 -8.17 2.44
CA LEU A 38 -4.89 -9.23 3.42
C LEU A 38 -4.61 -8.65 4.80
N LEU A 39 -3.71 -7.67 4.88
CA LEU A 39 -3.36 -7.00 6.13
C LEU A 39 -4.57 -6.29 6.77
N THR A 40 -5.35 -5.57 5.95
CA THR A 40 -6.56 -4.89 6.39
C THR A 40 -7.59 -5.85 6.97
N ILE A 41 -7.88 -6.97 6.28
CA ILE A 41 -8.81 -7.99 6.76
C ILE A 41 -8.28 -8.65 8.05
N SER A 42 -6.97 -8.93 8.11
CA SER A 42 -6.35 -9.51 9.29
C SER A 42 -6.51 -8.63 10.54
N LEU A 43 -6.33 -7.34 10.38
CA LEU A 43 -6.51 -6.34 11.43
C LEU A 43 -7.98 -6.26 11.89
N LEU A 44 -8.93 -6.29 10.94
CA LEU A 44 -10.36 -6.26 11.25
C LEU A 44 -10.85 -7.54 11.94
N LEU A 45 -10.25 -8.69 11.63
CA LEU A 45 -10.50 -9.95 12.33
C LEU A 45 -9.97 -9.88 13.78
N GLU A 46 -8.80 -9.30 14.01
CA GLU A 46 -8.27 -9.09 15.35
C GLU A 46 -9.14 -8.13 16.18
N ALA A 47 -9.73 -7.13 15.53
CA ALA A 47 -10.73 -6.25 16.12
C ALA A 47 -12.06 -7.00 16.46
N LYS A 48 -12.18 -8.29 16.15
CA LYS A 48 -13.34 -9.16 16.41
C LYS A 48 -14.66 -8.65 15.82
N LEU A 49 -14.58 -8.01 14.67
CA LEU A 49 -15.75 -7.53 13.96
C LEU A 49 -16.52 -8.70 13.34
N ASN A 50 -17.83 -8.51 13.17
CA ASN A 50 -18.62 -9.43 12.37
C ASN A 50 -18.27 -9.30 10.87
N GLU A 51 -18.62 -10.31 10.09
CA GLU A 51 -18.33 -10.41 8.67
C GLU A 51 -18.80 -9.20 7.86
N ARG A 52 -20.02 -8.71 8.13
CA ARG A 52 -20.59 -7.56 7.42
C ARG A 52 -19.73 -6.32 7.59
N ASP A 53 -19.29 -6.05 8.82
CA ASP A 53 -18.49 -4.88 9.14
C ASP A 53 -17.07 -5.01 8.57
N ILE A 54 -16.46 -6.21 8.62
CA ILE A 54 -15.18 -6.50 7.97
C ILE A 54 -15.26 -6.15 6.49
N ILE A 55 -16.29 -6.63 5.78
CA ILE A 55 -16.46 -6.36 4.35
C ILE A 55 -16.67 -4.86 4.09
N VAL A 56 -17.43 -4.15 4.92
CA VAL A 56 -17.65 -2.71 4.76
C VAL A 56 -16.35 -1.94 4.94
N TYR A 57 -15.62 -2.15 6.04
CA TYR A 57 -14.40 -1.40 6.32
C TYR A 57 -13.27 -1.77 5.35
N ALA A 58 -13.08 -3.05 5.03
CA ALA A 58 -12.07 -3.47 4.06
C ALA A 58 -12.37 -2.88 2.66
N THR A 59 -13.63 -2.89 2.21
CA THR A 59 -14.03 -2.24 0.95
C THR A 59 -13.75 -0.73 1.00
N THR A 60 -14.04 -0.08 2.13
CA THR A 60 -13.83 1.35 2.31
C THR A 60 -12.34 1.71 2.21
N ILE A 61 -11.47 1.04 2.97
CA ILE A 61 -10.02 1.28 2.96
C ILE A 61 -9.45 1.07 1.57
N THR A 62 -9.85 -0.02 0.90
CA THR A 62 -9.40 -0.33 -0.47
C THR A 62 -9.84 0.73 -1.47
N LEU A 63 -11.07 1.26 -1.37
CA LEU A 63 -11.53 2.36 -2.24
C LEU A 63 -10.76 3.66 -1.99
N VAL A 64 -10.44 3.98 -0.73
CA VAL A 64 -9.58 5.14 -0.42
C VAL A 64 -8.20 4.97 -1.07
N GLN A 65 -7.60 3.78 -0.95
CA GLN A 65 -6.31 3.50 -1.57
C GLN A 65 -6.37 3.64 -3.09
N ILE A 66 -7.37 3.01 -3.73
CA ILE A 66 -7.60 3.11 -5.18
C ILE A 66 -7.78 4.57 -5.62
N ALA A 67 -8.53 5.38 -4.88
CA ALA A 67 -8.71 6.79 -5.19
C ALA A 67 -7.39 7.57 -5.14
N LEU A 68 -6.57 7.35 -4.10
CA LEU A 68 -5.26 7.98 -3.94
C LEU A 68 -4.27 7.53 -5.04
N ASP A 69 -4.27 6.26 -5.39
CA ASP A 69 -3.40 5.72 -6.44
C ASP A 69 -3.85 6.20 -7.83
N THR A 70 -5.17 6.32 -8.06
CA THR A 70 -5.71 6.89 -9.31
C THR A 70 -5.31 8.36 -9.47
N HIS A 71 -5.43 9.17 -8.42
CA HIS A 71 -4.98 10.57 -8.48
C HIS A 71 -3.47 10.70 -8.70
N GLU A 72 -2.66 9.75 -8.24
CA GLU A 72 -1.22 9.73 -8.47
C GLU A 72 -0.84 9.47 -9.93
N LEU A 73 -1.70 8.79 -10.70
CA LEU A 73 -1.49 8.57 -12.13
C LEU A 73 -1.63 9.86 -12.94
N VAL A 74 -2.19 10.93 -12.37
CA VAL A 74 -2.31 12.21 -13.08
C VAL A 74 -0.93 12.85 -13.19
N THR A 75 -0.41 12.92 -14.40
CA THR A 75 0.88 13.56 -14.71
C THR A 75 0.70 14.74 -15.65
N ASN A 76 1.57 15.73 -15.52
CA ASN A 76 1.65 16.84 -16.46
C ASN A 76 2.48 16.51 -17.71
N ASP A 77 3.15 15.35 -17.73
CA ASP A 77 3.92 14.90 -18.87
C ASP A 77 2.99 14.34 -19.96
N ARG A 78 2.86 15.09 -21.05
CA ARG A 78 2.00 14.72 -22.20
C ARG A 78 2.46 13.46 -22.94
N MET A 79 3.71 13.04 -22.75
CA MET A 79 4.24 11.82 -23.39
C MET A 79 3.92 10.55 -22.60
N GLN A 80 3.66 10.64 -21.30
CA GLN A 80 3.44 9.48 -20.43
C GLN A 80 1.97 9.08 -20.29
N MET A 81 1.04 10.00 -20.51
CA MET A 81 -0.40 9.72 -20.51
C MET A 81 -0.98 9.93 -21.91
N GLY A 82 -1.83 9.04 -22.36
CA GLY A 82 -2.55 9.09 -23.61
C GLY A 82 -3.13 10.46 -23.97
N SER A 83 -4.40 10.57 -24.28
CA SER A 83 -5.02 11.84 -24.66
C SER A 83 -5.23 12.79 -23.46
N GLU A 84 -5.46 14.08 -23.72
CA GLU A 84 -5.89 15.04 -22.70
C GLU A 84 -7.19 14.57 -22.00
N ILE A 85 -8.04 13.85 -22.73
CA ILE A 85 -9.27 13.25 -22.21
C ILE A 85 -8.93 12.20 -21.14
N ASP A 86 -7.93 11.34 -21.36
CA ASP A 86 -7.56 10.30 -20.40
C ASP A 86 -7.08 10.90 -19.07
N ARG A 87 -6.34 12.03 -19.12
CA ARG A 87 -5.94 12.77 -17.90
C ARG A 87 -7.13 13.31 -17.13
N GLN A 88 -8.08 13.94 -17.83
CA GLN A 88 -9.30 14.47 -17.22
C GLN A 88 -10.14 13.33 -16.63
N LEU A 89 -10.27 12.22 -17.35
CA LEU A 89 -10.99 11.05 -16.88
C LEU A 89 -10.31 10.40 -15.67
N THR A 90 -8.98 10.42 -15.59
CA THR A 90 -8.24 9.91 -14.41
C THR A 90 -8.58 10.70 -13.16
N VAL A 91 -8.65 12.05 -13.24
CA VAL A 91 -9.10 12.89 -12.12
C VAL A 91 -10.53 12.53 -11.71
N LEU A 92 -11.44 12.48 -12.69
CA LEU A 92 -12.86 12.17 -12.44
C LEU A 92 -13.06 10.75 -11.88
N ALA A 93 -12.23 9.78 -12.31
CA ALA A 93 -12.24 8.43 -11.76
C ALA A 93 -11.82 8.43 -10.27
N GLY A 94 -10.76 9.15 -9.91
CA GLY A 94 -10.35 9.32 -8.51
C GLY A 94 -11.45 9.95 -7.65
N ASP A 95 -12.15 10.98 -8.17
CA ASP A 95 -13.29 11.61 -7.50
C ASP A 95 -14.47 10.65 -7.37
N LEU A 96 -14.77 9.85 -8.40
CA LEU A 96 -15.80 8.83 -8.34
C LEU A 96 -15.50 7.80 -7.24
N TYR A 97 -14.28 7.28 -7.19
CA TYR A 97 -13.87 6.28 -6.17
C TYR A 97 -13.89 6.89 -4.77
N SER A 98 -13.51 8.16 -4.63
CA SER A 98 -13.65 8.90 -3.39
C SER A 98 -15.12 9.00 -2.96
N GLY A 99 -16.03 9.33 -3.86
CA GLY A 99 -17.47 9.36 -3.59
C GLY A 99 -18.03 8.02 -3.11
N GLN A 100 -17.49 6.89 -3.60
CA GLN A 100 -17.95 5.57 -3.19
C GLN A 100 -17.62 5.25 -1.73
N TYR A 101 -16.40 5.55 -1.24
CA TYR A 101 -16.08 5.28 0.17
C TYR A 101 -16.85 6.21 1.12
N TYR A 102 -17.07 7.48 0.76
CA TYR A 102 -17.94 8.37 1.52
C TYR A 102 -19.37 7.81 1.65
N LYS A 103 -19.92 7.30 0.53
CA LYS A 103 -21.25 6.69 0.52
C LYS A 103 -21.34 5.46 1.43
N LEU A 104 -20.30 4.62 1.46
CA LEU A 104 -20.25 3.44 2.33
C LEU A 104 -20.29 3.85 3.81
N LEU A 105 -19.47 4.81 4.23
CA LEU A 105 -19.41 5.25 5.62
C LEU A 105 -20.66 6.03 6.03
N ALA A 106 -21.26 6.79 5.12
CA ALA A 106 -22.54 7.46 5.37
C ALA A 106 -23.66 6.45 5.60
N ASN A 107 -23.69 5.34 4.86
CA ASN A 107 -24.72 4.30 5.02
C ASN A 107 -24.62 3.56 6.36
N VAL A 108 -23.47 3.52 7.00
CA VAL A 108 -23.27 2.94 8.34
C VAL A 108 -23.19 4.01 9.42
N GLU A 109 -23.42 5.27 9.07
CA GLU A 109 -23.41 6.45 9.96
C GLU A 109 -22.10 6.61 10.77
N ASP A 110 -20.97 6.11 10.24
CA ASP A 110 -19.69 6.13 10.95
C ASP A 110 -18.87 7.39 10.66
N ILE A 111 -19.31 8.50 11.23
CA ILE A 111 -18.62 9.80 11.14
C ILE A 111 -17.24 9.76 11.81
N LYS A 112 -17.06 8.92 12.84
CA LYS A 112 -15.77 8.80 13.54
C LYS A 112 -14.72 8.18 12.63
N MET A 113 -15.04 7.09 11.94
CA MET A 113 -14.15 6.46 10.95
C MET A 113 -13.81 7.44 9.81
N LEU A 114 -14.79 8.20 9.33
CA LEU A 114 -14.57 9.24 8.31
C LEU A 114 -13.47 10.23 8.72
N ARG A 115 -13.45 10.67 9.99
CA ARG A 115 -12.42 11.56 10.52
C ARG A 115 -11.04 10.90 10.62
N TYR A 116 -10.98 9.61 10.98
CA TYR A 116 -9.72 8.85 11.00
C TYR A 116 -9.14 8.70 9.59
N LEU A 117 -9.99 8.35 8.61
CA LEU A 117 -9.55 8.23 7.22
C LEU A 117 -9.12 9.57 6.62
N ALA A 118 -9.84 10.66 6.91
CA ALA A 118 -9.44 11.99 6.45
C ALA A 118 -8.05 12.39 6.96
N ARG A 119 -7.69 12.03 8.20
CA ARG A 119 -6.33 12.22 8.73
C ARG A 119 -5.31 11.33 8.00
N GLY A 120 -5.65 10.06 7.75
CA GLY A 120 -4.79 9.14 6.99
C GLY A 120 -4.54 9.63 5.56
N ILE A 121 -5.58 10.07 4.85
CA ILE A 121 -5.48 10.65 3.50
C ILE A 121 -4.57 11.88 3.52
N LYS A 122 -4.74 12.77 4.50
CA LYS A 122 -3.88 13.94 4.67
C LYS A 122 -2.41 13.54 4.85
N GLU A 123 -2.13 12.59 5.77
CA GLU A 123 -0.78 12.10 6.02
C GLU A 123 -0.16 11.47 4.76
N VAL A 124 -0.90 10.63 4.02
CA VAL A 124 -0.43 10.06 2.76
C VAL A 124 -0.04 11.17 1.77
N ASN A 125 -0.93 12.15 1.55
CA ASN A 125 -0.67 13.22 0.58
C ASN A 125 0.51 14.11 0.98
N GLU A 126 0.64 14.48 2.25
CA GLU A 126 1.78 15.26 2.76
C GLU A 126 3.10 14.52 2.57
N ASN A 127 3.15 13.21 2.86
CA ASN A 127 4.34 12.39 2.66
C ASN A 127 4.65 12.17 1.18
N LYS A 128 3.63 11.98 0.31
CA LYS A 128 3.81 11.93 -1.16
C LYS A 128 4.43 13.24 -1.68
N ILE A 129 3.90 14.39 -1.28
CA ILE A 129 4.47 15.70 -1.65
C ILE A 129 5.95 15.79 -1.25
N ASN A 130 6.28 15.47 -0.01
CA ASN A 130 7.66 15.50 0.48
C ASN A 130 8.58 14.51 -0.26
N PHE A 131 8.08 13.32 -0.60
CA PHE A 131 8.81 12.32 -1.38
C PHE A 131 9.08 12.80 -2.80
N TYR A 132 8.06 13.33 -3.51
CA TYR A 132 8.20 13.77 -4.89
C TYR A 132 9.05 15.04 -5.03
N HIS A 133 9.02 15.94 -4.05
CA HIS A 133 9.88 17.13 -4.01
C HIS A 133 11.28 16.85 -3.43
N GLN A 134 11.60 15.61 -3.05
CA GLN A 134 12.89 15.21 -2.47
C GLN A 134 13.29 16.06 -1.25
N ASN A 135 12.32 16.34 -0.38
CA ASN A 135 12.53 17.14 0.84
C ASN A 135 13.29 16.38 1.94
N ALA A 136 13.52 15.07 1.79
CA ALA A 136 14.30 14.27 2.73
C ALA A 136 15.77 14.70 2.71
N LYS A 137 16.40 14.72 3.91
CA LYS A 137 17.80 15.12 4.09
C LYS A 137 18.75 13.93 4.23
N ASN A 138 18.22 12.75 4.41
CA ASN A 138 18.96 11.50 4.57
C ASN A 138 18.07 10.30 4.26
N VAL A 139 18.68 9.13 4.13
CA VAL A 139 17.99 7.88 3.82
C VAL A 139 16.90 7.52 4.83
N SER A 140 17.14 7.71 6.12
CA SER A 140 16.13 7.40 7.15
C SER A 140 14.83 8.16 6.88
N GLN A 141 14.94 9.45 6.56
CA GLN A 141 13.76 10.25 6.23
C GLN A 141 13.07 9.77 4.94
N VAL A 142 13.80 9.32 3.92
CA VAL A 142 13.19 8.72 2.72
C VAL A 142 12.39 7.47 3.09
N ILE A 143 12.97 6.59 3.88
CA ILE A 143 12.31 5.36 4.34
C ILE A 143 11.07 5.70 5.18
N ASP A 144 11.16 6.68 6.09
CA ASP A 144 10.01 7.12 6.91
C ASP A 144 8.88 7.70 6.04
N LEU A 145 9.21 8.48 4.99
CA LEU A 145 8.22 8.96 4.03
C LEU A 145 7.51 7.80 3.34
N VAL A 146 8.26 6.81 2.83
CA VAL A 146 7.68 5.64 2.16
C VAL A 146 6.82 4.83 3.12
N LYS A 147 7.29 4.55 4.35
CA LYS A 147 6.50 3.89 5.39
C LYS A 147 5.17 4.59 5.62
N ASN A 148 5.18 5.92 5.78
CA ASN A 148 3.97 6.69 6.00
C ASN A 148 3.03 6.70 4.78
N ILE A 149 3.55 6.81 3.56
CA ILE A 149 2.76 6.71 2.33
C ILE A 149 2.00 5.38 2.28
N GLU A 150 2.70 4.28 2.54
CA GLU A 150 2.14 2.94 2.39
C GLU A 150 1.22 2.54 3.55
N SER A 151 1.49 3.00 4.78
CA SER A 151 0.88 2.46 6.00
C SER A 151 -0.17 3.37 6.65
N SER A 152 -0.17 4.69 6.42
CA SER A 152 -0.99 5.63 7.21
C SER A 152 -2.47 5.28 7.24
N LEU A 153 -3.07 4.85 6.13
CA LEU A 153 -4.49 4.48 6.09
C LEU A 153 -4.80 3.29 7.00
N ILE A 154 -3.98 2.23 6.91
CA ILE A 154 -4.19 1.00 7.69
C ILE A 154 -3.87 1.24 9.17
N LYS A 155 -2.85 2.06 9.48
CA LYS A 155 -2.59 2.49 10.87
C LYS A 155 -3.76 3.28 11.46
N LYS A 156 -4.40 4.17 10.69
CA LYS A 156 -5.61 4.88 11.17
C LYS A 156 -6.77 3.93 11.40
N LEU A 157 -6.94 2.90 10.57
CA LEU A 157 -7.92 1.84 10.82
C LEU A 157 -7.59 1.10 12.13
N GLY A 158 -6.33 0.70 12.34
CA GLY A 158 -5.86 0.07 13.57
C GLY A 158 -6.14 0.93 14.80
N SER A 159 -5.75 2.21 14.77
CA SER A 159 -5.99 3.15 15.87
C SER A 159 -7.48 3.37 16.14
N TYR A 160 -8.34 3.31 15.12
CA TYR A 160 -9.79 3.38 15.32
C TYR A 160 -10.31 2.21 16.17
N PHE A 161 -9.73 1.01 16.01
CA PHE A 161 -10.09 -0.20 16.74
C PHE A 161 -9.17 -0.48 17.95
N TYR A 162 -8.33 0.48 18.36
CA TYR A 162 -7.41 0.35 19.50
C TYR A 162 -6.37 -0.77 19.33
N LEU A 163 -5.86 -0.95 18.11
CA LEU A 163 -4.83 -1.95 17.74
C LEU A 163 -3.51 -1.26 17.37
N ASP A 164 -3.12 -0.24 18.13
CA ASP A 164 -1.90 0.54 17.86
C ASP A 164 -0.60 -0.29 17.99
N GLU A 165 -0.64 -1.41 18.69
CA GLU A 165 0.46 -2.38 18.79
C GLU A 165 0.83 -3.01 17.44
N TRP A 166 -0.07 -2.97 16.44
CA TRP A 166 0.20 -3.43 15.09
C TRP A 166 0.99 -2.44 14.24
N ASN A 167 1.11 -1.17 14.65
CA ASN A 167 1.64 -0.10 13.81
C ASN A 167 3.05 -0.38 13.28
N ALA A 168 3.96 -0.85 14.13
CA ALA A 168 5.33 -1.14 13.71
C ALA A 168 5.40 -2.31 12.71
N PHE A 169 4.60 -3.35 12.90
CA PHE A 169 4.49 -4.46 11.95
C PHE A 169 3.89 -3.98 10.61
N ILE A 170 2.82 -3.20 10.63
CA ILE A 170 2.16 -2.63 9.44
C ILE A 170 3.18 -1.84 8.61
N GLU A 171 3.99 -1.01 9.25
CA GLU A 171 5.01 -0.19 8.60
C GLU A 171 6.07 -1.03 7.89
N GLU A 172 6.64 -2.03 8.58
CA GLU A 172 7.69 -2.87 8.00
C GLU A 172 7.15 -3.79 6.91
N PHE A 173 5.97 -4.39 7.12
CA PHE A 173 5.34 -5.26 6.14
C PHE A 173 5.03 -4.51 4.84
N LEU A 174 4.47 -3.31 4.92
CA LEU A 174 4.12 -2.52 3.74
C LEU A 174 5.34 -1.86 3.08
N LEU A 175 6.36 -1.49 3.85
CA LEU A 175 7.64 -1.07 3.29
C LEU A 175 8.28 -2.20 2.48
N LEU A 176 8.30 -3.42 3.02
CA LEU A 176 8.83 -4.58 2.33
C LEU A 176 8.05 -4.86 1.03
N ASN A 177 6.72 -4.82 1.08
CA ASN A 177 5.87 -4.94 -0.10
C ASN A 177 6.21 -3.88 -1.17
N ARG A 178 6.42 -2.64 -0.75
CA ARG A 178 6.83 -1.56 -1.66
C ARG A 178 8.21 -1.82 -2.28
N LEU A 179 9.19 -2.24 -1.49
CA LEU A 179 10.54 -2.55 -2.00
C LEU A 179 10.51 -3.68 -3.03
N GLU A 180 9.66 -4.70 -2.85
CA GLU A 180 9.46 -5.78 -3.84
C GLU A 180 8.83 -5.27 -5.13
N ILE A 181 7.83 -4.40 -5.05
CA ILE A 181 7.22 -3.77 -6.23
C ILE A 181 8.25 -2.94 -6.98
N GLU A 182 9.06 -2.13 -6.27
CA GLU A 182 10.10 -1.30 -6.87
C GLU A 182 11.20 -2.15 -7.52
N GLN A 183 11.57 -3.28 -6.91
CA GLN A 183 12.53 -4.24 -7.48
C GLN A 183 11.99 -4.84 -8.77
N ASN A 184 10.73 -5.28 -8.80
CA ASN A 184 10.11 -5.82 -10.00
C ASN A 184 10.00 -4.76 -11.11
N ASN A 185 9.59 -3.54 -10.77
CA ASN A 185 9.51 -2.43 -11.71
C ASN A 185 10.90 -2.11 -12.28
N TYR A 186 11.93 -2.08 -11.43
CA TYR A 186 13.30 -1.82 -11.87
C TYR A 186 13.83 -2.91 -12.81
N ILE A 187 13.56 -4.19 -12.53
CA ILE A 187 13.95 -5.31 -13.40
C ILE A 187 13.31 -5.19 -14.79
N HIS A 188 12.03 -4.79 -14.87
CA HIS A 188 11.30 -4.73 -16.13
C HIS A 188 11.48 -3.43 -16.91
N SER A 189 11.61 -2.29 -16.24
CA SER A 189 11.65 -0.97 -16.87
C SER A 189 12.97 -0.22 -16.68
N ASN A 190 13.87 -0.72 -15.85
CA ASN A 190 15.09 -0.05 -15.39
C ASN A 190 14.84 1.34 -14.76
N GLN A 191 13.63 1.55 -14.22
CA GLN A 191 13.18 2.81 -13.63
C GLN A 191 12.56 2.56 -12.26
N SER A 192 13.03 3.29 -11.24
CA SER A 192 12.42 3.37 -9.93
C SER A 192 12.85 4.67 -9.26
N LYS A 193 11.90 5.55 -9.01
CA LYS A 193 12.17 6.83 -8.34
C LYS A 193 12.70 6.62 -6.91
N LEU A 194 12.22 5.60 -6.20
CA LEU A 194 12.69 5.28 -4.87
C LEU A 194 14.17 4.86 -4.90
N VAL A 195 14.54 4.02 -5.85
CA VAL A 195 15.94 3.57 -6.02
C VAL A 195 16.85 4.74 -6.34
N ASP A 196 16.42 5.63 -7.25
CA ASP A 196 17.20 6.81 -7.63
C ASP A 196 17.45 7.71 -6.41
N ILE A 197 16.41 8.01 -5.61
CA ILE A 197 16.53 8.83 -4.40
C ILE A 197 17.43 8.15 -3.35
N LEU A 198 17.26 6.86 -3.11
CA LEU A 198 18.08 6.13 -2.14
C LEU A 198 19.57 6.12 -2.57
N ASN A 199 19.84 5.92 -3.85
CA ASN A 199 21.20 5.87 -4.37
C ASN A 199 21.91 7.24 -4.35
N ASP A 200 21.15 8.35 -4.38
CA ASP A 200 21.71 9.70 -4.25
C ASP A 200 22.30 9.97 -2.87
N PHE A 201 21.83 9.25 -1.84
CA PHE A 201 22.34 9.33 -0.47
C PHE A 201 23.47 8.34 -0.15
N GLU A 202 23.72 7.33 -1.00
CA GLU A 202 24.81 6.38 -0.77
C GLU A 202 26.17 7.01 -1.18
N SER A 203 27.15 6.90 -0.29
CA SER A 203 28.50 7.46 -0.51
C SER A 203 29.24 6.77 -1.68
N ASP A 204 29.07 5.46 -1.77
CA ASP A 204 29.54 4.65 -2.88
C ASP A 204 28.33 4.36 -3.77
N LYS A 205 28.34 4.87 -5.01
CA LYS A 205 27.27 4.58 -5.96
C LYS A 205 27.20 3.07 -6.19
N LEU A 206 26.35 2.41 -5.42
CA LEU A 206 26.07 0.99 -5.55
C LEU A 206 25.29 0.73 -6.84
N GLU A 207 25.41 -0.46 -7.38
CA GLU A 207 24.45 -0.90 -8.38
C GLU A 207 23.04 -0.83 -7.79
N LYS A 208 22.09 -0.30 -8.55
CA LYS A 208 20.73 0.00 -8.06
C LYS A 208 20.03 -1.21 -7.43
N ASN A 209 20.28 -2.42 -7.94
CA ASN A 209 19.77 -3.66 -7.34
C ASN A 209 20.32 -3.89 -5.92
N MET A 210 21.60 -3.58 -5.68
CA MET A 210 22.23 -3.73 -4.37
C MET A 210 21.65 -2.78 -3.33
N VAL A 211 21.20 -1.59 -3.77
CA VAL A 211 20.53 -0.62 -2.88
C VAL A 211 19.22 -1.20 -2.38
N LEU A 212 18.37 -1.73 -3.25
CA LEU A 212 17.11 -2.37 -2.86
C LEU A 212 17.32 -3.57 -1.94
N ASP A 213 18.27 -4.45 -2.27
CA ASP A 213 18.59 -5.62 -1.46
C ASP A 213 19.07 -5.25 -0.05
N LYS A 214 19.86 -4.19 0.08
CA LYS A 214 20.29 -3.65 1.37
C LYS A 214 19.09 -3.26 2.24
N TYR A 215 18.20 -2.42 1.72
CA TYR A 215 17.04 -1.95 2.50
C TYR A 215 16.01 -3.05 2.71
N ARG A 216 15.86 -3.97 1.79
CA ARG A 216 15.01 -5.15 1.95
C ARG A 216 15.49 -6.04 3.12
N LYS A 217 16.79 -6.36 3.20
CA LYS A 217 17.37 -7.12 4.31
C LYS A 217 17.18 -6.41 5.66
N MET A 218 17.38 -5.10 5.70
CA MET A 218 17.14 -4.30 6.91
C MET A 218 15.68 -4.35 7.34
N THR A 219 14.74 -4.19 6.41
CA THR A 219 13.29 -4.22 6.67
C THR A 219 12.85 -5.61 7.14
N LEU A 220 13.35 -6.69 6.54
CA LEU A 220 13.08 -8.07 6.99
C LEU A 220 13.52 -8.29 8.44
N SER A 221 14.72 -7.82 8.81
CA SER A 221 15.20 -7.94 10.19
C SER A 221 14.33 -7.15 11.20
N GLN A 222 13.77 -6.02 10.80
CA GLN A 222 12.82 -5.27 11.66
C GLN A 222 11.46 -5.97 11.71
N LEU A 223 10.96 -6.47 10.58
CA LEU A 223 9.70 -7.21 10.52
C LEU A 223 9.73 -8.44 11.44
N GLU A 224 10.83 -9.19 11.47
CA GLU A 224 11.03 -10.35 12.37
C GLU A 224 10.90 -9.98 13.84
N LYS A 225 11.44 -8.81 14.24
CA LYS A 225 11.31 -8.30 15.62
C LYS A 225 9.89 -7.90 15.95
N HIS A 226 9.20 -7.25 15.01
CA HIS A 226 7.87 -6.72 15.27
C HIS A 226 6.77 -7.78 15.23
N ILE A 227 6.94 -8.86 14.46
CA ILE A 227 5.98 -9.97 14.43
C ILE A 227 5.84 -10.64 15.79
N GLN A 228 6.91 -10.69 16.60
CA GLN A 228 6.90 -11.27 17.94
C GLN A 228 6.04 -10.45 18.93
N ASN A 229 5.81 -9.17 18.65
CA ASN A 229 5.03 -8.28 19.50
C ASN A 229 3.52 -8.32 19.20
N ILE A 230 3.11 -8.99 18.13
CA ILE A 230 1.70 -9.11 17.76
C ILE A 230 1.08 -10.28 18.51
N PRO A 231 -0.01 -10.06 19.26
CA PRO A 231 -0.60 -11.09 20.11
C PRO A 231 -1.07 -12.33 19.35
N LYS A 232 -1.61 -12.11 18.13
CA LYS A 232 -2.12 -13.17 17.28
C LYS A 232 -2.11 -12.77 15.81
N ILE A 233 -1.32 -13.45 15.02
CA ILE A 233 -1.35 -13.37 13.55
C ILE A 233 -2.15 -14.58 13.03
N ASN A 234 -3.05 -14.33 12.06
CA ASN A 234 -3.73 -15.43 11.38
C ASN A 234 -2.79 -16.17 10.43
N GLU A 235 -3.14 -17.44 10.13
CA GLU A 235 -2.29 -18.32 9.33
C GLU A 235 -1.92 -17.74 7.96
N GLN A 236 -2.85 -17.13 7.24
CA GLN A 236 -2.59 -16.60 5.90
C GLN A 236 -1.63 -15.41 5.89
N LEU A 237 -1.77 -14.51 6.87
CA LEU A 237 -0.80 -13.42 7.01
C LEU A 237 0.57 -13.96 7.42
N LYS A 238 0.60 -14.99 8.28
CA LYS A 238 1.83 -15.69 8.65
C LYS A 238 2.49 -16.37 7.46
N GLU A 239 1.74 -17.14 6.68
CA GLU A 239 2.23 -17.76 5.45
C GLU A 239 2.80 -16.73 4.47
N LYS A 240 2.14 -15.57 4.33
CA LYS A 240 2.66 -14.49 3.48
C LYS A 240 3.97 -13.93 4.00
N VAL A 241 4.09 -13.72 5.30
CA VAL A 241 5.34 -13.27 5.93
C VAL A 241 6.43 -14.32 5.75
N ASP A 242 6.15 -15.62 5.97
CA ASP A 242 7.09 -16.71 5.78
C ASP A 242 7.57 -16.80 4.30
N GLN A 243 6.69 -16.56 3.34
CA GLN A 243 7.07 -16.45 1.92
C GLN A 243 8.07 -15.32 1.67
N LEU A 244 7.87 -14.15 2.28
CA LEU A 244 8.78 -13.01 2.15
C LEU A 244 10.18 -13.34 2.72
N PHE A 245 10.27 -14.09 3.82
CA PHE A 245 11.53 -14.56 4.37
C PHE A 245 12.21 -15.61 3.47
N ASN A 246 11.44 -16.57 2.93
CA ASN A 246 11.98 -17.65 2.09
C ASN A 246 12.54 -17.14 0.75
N ILE A 247 11.90 -16.18 0.11
CA ILE A 247 12.40 -15.54 -1.12
C ILE A 247 13.79 -14.92 -0.86
N ASN A 248 13.99 -14.32 0.31
CA ASN A 248 15.28 -13.74 0.67
C ASN A 248 16.38 -14.79 0.86
N SER A 249 16.05 -15.94 1.44
CA SER A 249 17.00 -17.04 1.67
C SER A 249 17.47 -17.67 0.36
N GLN A 250 16.60 -17.84 -0.63
CA GLN A 250 16.94 -18.36 -1.94
C GLN A 250 17.83 -17.41 -2.75
N GLN A 251 17.59 -16.10 -2.69
CA GLN A 251 18.43 -15.11 -3.37
C GLN A 251 19.85 -15.04 -2.76
N GLN A 252 20.02 -15.30 -1.46
CA GLN A 252 21.35 -15.36 -0.84
C GLN A 252 22.18 -16.55 -1.35
N MET A 253 21.58 -17.71 -1.59
CA MET A 253 22.29 -18.88 -2.10
C MET A 253 22.83 -18.65 -3.52
N TYR A 254 22.11 -17.93 -4.39
CA TYR A 254 22.59 -17.61 -5.76
C TYR A 254 23.71 -16.57 -5.80
N VAL A 255 23.84 -15.71 -4.77
CA VAL A 255 24.92 -14.70 -4.72
C VAL A 255 26.21 -15.27 -4.14
N GLU A 256 26.15 -16.34 -3.32
CA GLU A 256 27.34 -17.02 -2.75
C GLU A 256 27.95 -18.08 -3.69
N GLU A 257 27.24 -18.51 -4.72
CA GLU A 257 27.70 -19.50 -5.71
C GLU A 257 28.21 -18.89 -7.03
N GLY A 258 28.20 -17.59 -7.22
CA GLY A 258 28.67 -16.86 -8.40
C GLY A 258 29.84 -15.96 -8.12
#